data_f4a622e5e3a674fc394faedd36fe9476
#
_entry.id   f4a622e5e3a674fc394faedd36fe9476
#
_cell.length_a   1.000
_cell.length_b   1.000
_cell.length_c   1.000
_cell.angle_alpha   90.00
_cell.angle_beta   90.00
_cell.angle_gamma   90.00
#
_symmetry.space_group_name_H-M   'P 1'
#
loop_
_entity.id
_entity.type
_entity.pdbx_description
1 polymer ?
#
loop_
_entity_poly.entity_id
_entity_poly.type
_entity_poly.pdbx_seq_one_letter_code
_entity_poly.pdbx_strand_id
1 'polypeptide(L)'
;LEIPFDPLKTDVKEFVNYLASVDTGDYIRFSSEANYYIAIDGEEKCADSLNSLIEDEKVDIIIALGTLSGEFSEDTVKGRIPVLIYFSIDPVGAGLINDGDYSTVENVWAHISLEGYERQLKYYKKIYDFKNIGMIYYDESVAAMNVYRSAAEEEGIKISERKIERIDTS
;
A
#
# COMPACT_ATOMS: atom_id res chain seq x y z
N LEU A 1 16.63 -8.07 -13.95
CA LEU A 1 15.48 -9.00 -13.89
C LEU A 1 14.51 -8.57 -14.98
N GLU A 2 14.35 -9.36 -16.02
CA GLU A 2 13.22 -9.19 -16.94
C GLU A 2 11.97 -9.69 -16.22
N ILE A 3 10.99 -8.82 -16.04
CA ILE A 3 9.69 -9.21 -15.49
C ILE A 3 8.94 -9.95 -16.61
N PRO A 4 8.67 -11.25 -16.49
CA PRO A 4 8.15 -12.07 -17.60
C PRO A 4 6.63 -11.90 -17.82
N PHE A 5 6.01 -10.85 -17.29
CA PHE A 5 4.59 -10.62 -17.42
C PHE A 5 4.29 -9.13 -17.68
N ASP A 6 3.17 -8.89 -18.35
CA ASP A 6 2.64 -7.55 -18.59
C ASP A 6 1.81 -7.12 -17.36
N PRO A 7 2.26 -6.11 -16.59
CA PRO A 7 1.59 -5.70 -15.35
C PRO A 7 0.16 -5.15 -15.59
N LEU A 8 -0.19 -4.84 -16.85
CA LEU A 8 -1.52 -4.36 -17.20
C LEU A 8 -2.49 -5.51 -17.57
N LYS A 9 -2.00 -6.72 -17.76
CA LYS A 9 -2.79 -7.88 -18.21
C LYS A 9 -2.74 -9.06 -17.25
N THR A 10 -1.71 -9.12 -16.42
CA THR A 10 -1.51 -10.21 -15.47
C THR A 10 -2.40 -9.98 -14.25
N ASP A 11 -3.22 -10.95 -13.90
CA ASP A 11 -4.00 -10.86 -12.68
C ASP A 11 -3.12 -11.07 -11.43
N VAL A 12 -3.64 -10.66 -10.28
CA VAL A 12 -2.90 -10.71 -9.00
C VAL A 12 -2.51 -12.15 -8.66
N LYS A 13 -3.34 -13.13 -8.97
CA LYS A 13 -3.10 -14.54 -8.67
C LYS A 13 -1.96 -15.11 -9.51
N GLU A 14 -1.87 -14.75 -10.79
CA GLU A 14 -0.75 -15.13 -11.66
C GLU A 14 0.55 -14.50 -11.15
N PHE A 15 0.52 -13.23 -10.77
CA PHE A 15 1.67 -12.54 -10.20
C PHE A 15 2.19 -13.22 -8.94
N VAL A 16 1.30 -13.59 -8.05
CA VAL A 16 1.66 -14.24 -6.80
C VAL A 16 2.20 -15.66 -7.02
N ASN A 17 1.59 -16.45 -7.90
CA ASN A 17 2.11 -17.75 -8.29
C ASN A 17 3.51 -17.64 -8.88
N TYR A 18 3.75 -16.57 -9.66
CA TYR A 18 5.08 -16.26 -10.16
C TYR A 18 6.06 -15.98 -9.02
N LEU A 19 5.72 -15.11 -8.08
CA LEU A 19 6.56 -14.81 -6.90
C LEU A 19 6.89 -16.08 -6.11
N ALA A 20 5.91 -16.94 -5.89
CA ALA A 20 6.10 -18.22 -5.20
C ALA A 20 7.00 -19.20 -5.97
N SER A 21 7.11 -19.03 -7.28
CA SER A 21 7.97 -19.86 -8.15
C SER A 21 9.39 -19.33 -8.31
N VAL A 22 9.64 -18.05 -7.93
CA VAL A 22 10.97 -17.43 -8.10
C VAL A 22 11.94 -18.00 -7.07
N ASP A 23 13.11 -18.42 -7.55
CA ASP A 23 14.22 -18.75 -6.68
C ASP A 23 14.81 -17.47 -6.08
N THR A 24 14.46 -17.20 -4.84
CA THR A 24 14.95 -16.06 -4.06
C THR A 24 16.12 -16.44 -3.15
N GLY A 25 16.71 -17.61 -3.34
CA GLY A 25 17.76 -18.17 -2.52
C GLY A 25 17.22 -18.80 -1.23
N ASP A 26 18.12 -18.97 -0.26
CA ASP A 26 17.80 -19.69 0.99
C ASP A 26 17.09 -18.83 2.05
N TYR A 27 16.93 -17.52 1.79
CA TYR A 27 16.52 -16.57 2.83
C TYR A 27 15.04 -16.17 2.78
N ILE A 28 14.42 -16.12 1.61
CA ILE A 28 13.04 -15.67 1.43
C ILE A 28 12.31 -16.62 0.48
N ARG A 29 11.09 -16.99 0.84
CA ARG A 29 10.14 -17.69 -0.04
C ARG A 29 8.78 -17.05 0.05
N PHE A 30 8.15 -16.78 -1.09
CA PHE A 30 6.78 -16.33 -1.14
C PHE A 30 5.84 -17.53 -1.08
N SER A 31 4.88 -17.50 -0.15
CA SER A 31 3.88 -18.55 -0.06
C SER A 31 2.81 -18.38 -1.13
N SER A 32 2.48 -19.44 -1.86
CA SER A 32 1.34 -19.46 -2.80
C SER A 32 0.00 -19.58 -2.08
N GLU A 33 -0.01 -19.97 -0.81
CA GLU A 33 -1.23 -20.16 0.00
C GLU A 33 -1.66 -18.88 0.73
N ALA A 34 -0.79 -17.88 0.82
CA ALA A 34 -0.96 -16.70 1.66
C ALA A 34 -1.27 -15.42 0.86
N ASN A 35 -2.17 -15.51 -0.12
CA ASN A 35 -2.51 -14.37 -0.95
C ASN A 35 -3.98 -14.05 -0.83
N TYR A 36 -4.26 -12.96 -0.12
CA TYR A 36 -5.61 -12.51 0.15
C TYR A 36 -5.81 -11.10 -0.39
N TYR A 37 -6.95 -10.91 -1.02
CA TYR A 37 -7.40 -9.62 -1.47
C TYR A 37 -8.65 -9.24 -0.67
N ILE A 38 -8.48 -8.41 0.37
CA ILE A 38 -9.52 -8.11 1.37
C ILE A 38 -10.83 -7.65 0.72
N ALA A 39 -10.75 -6.81 -0.30
CA ALA A 39 -11.92 -6.31 -1.02
C ALA A 39 -12.72 -7.39 -1.80
N ILE A 40 -12.09 -8.53 -2.10
CA ILE A 40 -12.73 -9.63 -2.85
C ILE A 40 -13.06 -10.80 -1.92
N ASP A 41 -12.13 -11.16 -1.05
CA ASP A 41 -12.24 -12.34 -0.19
C ASP A 41 -13.03 -12.05 1.10
N GLY A 42 -13.13 -10.79 1.51
CA GLY A 42 -13.75 -10.35 2.76
C GLY A 42 -12.81 -10.44 3.96
N GLU A 43 -13.00 -9.53 4.91
CA GLU A 43 -12.11 -9.40 6.09
C GLU A 43 -12.11 -10.66 6.96
N GLU A 44 -13.29 -11.24 7.25
CA GLU A 44 -13.43 -12.43 8.10
C GLU A 44 -12.63 -13.61 7.54
N LYS A 45 -12.81 -13.92 6.25
CA LYS A 45 -12.09 -15.01 5.60
C LYS A 45 -10.58 -14.75 5.57
N CYS A 46 -10.18 -13.51 5.30
CA CYS A 46 -8.76 -13.14 5.31
C CYS A 46 -8.15 -13.29 6.71
N ALA A 47 -8.88 -12.87 7.76
CA ALA A 47 -8.42 -12.97 9.14
C ALA A 47 -8.28 -14.44 9.58
N ASP A 48 -9.26 -15.28 9.31
CA ASP A 48 -9.23 -16.71 9.64
C ASP A 48 -8.06 -17.41 8.95
N SER A 49 -7.89 -17.15 7.66
CA SER A 49 -6.80 -17.72 6.87
C SER A 49 -5.42 -17.25 7.37
N LEU A 50 -5.28 -15.97 7.67
CA LEU A 50 -4.02 -15.41 8.17
C LEU A 50 -3.68 -15.95 9.55
N ASN A 51 -4.65 -16.04 10.45
CA ASN A 51 -4.48 -16.63 11.76
C ASN A 51 -4.04 -18.11 11.66
N SER A 52 -4.68 -18.90 10.80
CA SER A 52 -4.30 -20.31 10.59
C SER A 52 -2.86 -20.44 10.08
N LEU A 53 -2.43 -19.59 9.13
CA LEU A 53 -1.06 -19.62 8.62
C LEU A 53 -0.01 -19.27 9.68
N ILE A 54 -0.34 -18.34 10.57
CA ILE A 54 0.54 -17.96 11.70
C ILE A 54 0.59 -19.09 12.75
N GLU A 55 -0.55 -19.66 13.12
CA GLU A 55 -0.64 -20.75 14.10
C GLU A 55 0.05 -22.03 13.62
N ASP A 56 -0.03 -22.30 12.32
CA ASP A 56 0.63 -23.46 11.70
C ASP A 56 2.14 -23.21 11.40
N GLU A 57 2.68 -22.05 11.78
CA GLU A 57 4.08 -21.63 11.51
C GLU A 57 4.44 -21.70 10.02
N LYS A 58 3.46 -21.41 9.14
CA LYS A 58 3.65 -21.46 7.67
C LYS A 58 4.17 -20.15 7.08
N VAL A 59 4.10 -19.06 7.86
CA VAL A 59 4.59 -17.74 7.47
C VAL A 59 5.35 -17.08 8.60
N ASP A 60 6.50 -16.50 8.27
CA ASP A 60 7.39 -15.82 9.21
C ASP A 60 7.22 -14.30 9.17
N ILE A 61 6.64 -13.77 8.08
CA ILE A 61 6.50 -12.35 7.83
C ILE A 61 5.33 -12.07 6.90
N ILE A 62 4.61 -10.99 7.14
CA ILE A 62 3.54 -10.50 6.27
C ILE A 62 4.03 -9.29 5.47
N ILE A 63 3.69 -9.24 4.18
CA ILE A 63 3.83 -8.05 3.35
C ILE A 63 2.43 -7.54 3.04
N ALA A 64 2.05 -6.40 3.62
CA ALA A 64 0.77 -5.74 3.40
C ALA A 64 0.92 -4.64 2.35
N LEU A 65 0.06 -4.64 1.33
CA LEU A 65 0.11 -3.69 0.22
C LEU A 65 -1.05 -2.69 0.32
N GLY A 66 -0.74 -1.46 0.68
CA GLY A 66 -1.69 -0.38 0.87
C GLY A 66 -2.12 -0.18 2.33
N THR A 67 -2.73 0.96 2.62
CA THR A 67 -3.13 1.36 3.98
C THR A 67 -4.11 0.39 4.61
N LEU A 68 -5.22 0.06 3.91
CA LEU A 68 -6.23 -0.88 4.42
C LEU A 68 -5.65 -2.27 4.74
N SER A 69 -4.76 -2.77 3.88
CA SER A 69 -4.08 -4.05 4.15
C SER A 69 -3.14 -3.96 5.33
N GLY A 70 -2.52 -2.79 5.54
CA GLY A 70 -1.69 -2.50 6.70
C GLY A 70 -2.49 -2.54 7.99
N GLU A 71 -3.56 -1.75 8.10
CA GLU A 71 -4.48 -1.69 9.23
C GLU A 71 -5.05 -3.08 9.56
N PHE A 72 -5.57 -3.76 8.55
CA PHE A 72 -6.08 -5.13 8.70
C PHE A 72 -5.02 -6.11 9.23
N SER A 73 -3.80 -6.05 8.69
CA SER A 73 -2.72 -6.94 9.11
C SER A 73 -2.28 -6.65 10.54
N GLU A 74 -2.18 -5.37 10.93
CA GLU A 74 -1.86 -4.95 12.29
C GLU A 74 -2.89 -5.47 13.29
N ASP A 75 -4.17 -5.25 13.01
CA ASP A 75 -5.28 -5.68 13.85
C ASP A 75 -5.40 -7.22 13.96
N THR A 76 -5.06 -7.93 12.90
CA THR A 76 -5.15 -9.40 12.87
C THR A 76 -3.92 -10.04 13.50
N VAL A 77 -2.72 -9.55 13.16
CA VAL A 77 -1.44 -10.17 13.58
C VAL A 77 -1.09 -9.83 15.02
N LYS A 78 -1.36 -8.59 15.47
CA LYS A 78 -1.14 -8.11 16.84
C LYS A 78 0.28 -8.40 17.37
N GLY A 79 1.27 -8.12 16.54
CA GLY A 79 2.68 -8.27 16.90
C GLY A 79 3.23 -9.70 16.94
N ARG A 80 2.42 -10.75 16.63
CA ARG A 80 2.85 -12.16 16.68
C ARG A 80 3.98 -12.46 15.71
N ILE A 81 3.97 -11.85 14.53
CA ILE A 81 5.03 -11.93 13.51
C ILE A 81 5.25 -10.55 12.87
N PRO A 82 6.39 -10.29 12.22
CA PRO A 82 6.64 -9.02 11.53
C PRO A 82 5.63 -8.74 10.42
N VAL A 83 5.20 -7.46 10.31
CA VAL A 83 4.39 -6.92 9.21
C VAL A 83 5.14 -5.79 8.54
N LEU A 84 5.36 -5.92 7.22
CA LEU A 84 5.93 -4.89 6.37
C LEU A 84 4.83 -4.28 5.51
N ILE A 85 4.57 -2.99 5.71
CA ILE A 85 3.54 -2.25 4.98
C ILE A 85 4.18 -1.45 3.86
N TYR A 86 3.79 -1.73 2.62
CA TYR A 86 4.21 -1.01 1.42
C TYR A 86 3.03 -0.30 0.76
N PHE A 87 3.32 0.79 0.05
CA PHE A 87 2.34 1.58 -0.71
C PHE A 87 1.23 2.19 0.16
N SER A 88 1.44 2.34 1.47
CA SER A 88 0.58 3.20 2.28
C SER A 88 0.84 4.66 1.91
N ILE A 89 -0.24 5.41 1.69
CA ILE A 89 -0.17 6.82 1.29
C ILE A 89 0.28 7.68 2.47
N ASP A 90 -0.28 7.41 3.63
CA ASP A 90 0.01 8.11 4.87
C ASP A 90 -0.03 7.13 6.05
N PRO A 91 1.03 6.37 6.28
CA PRO A 91 1.07 5.42 7.38
C PRO A 91 1.08 6.09 8.75
N VAL A 92 1.51 7.36 8.84
CA VAL A 92 1.45 8.14 10.09
C VAL A 92 0.02 8.60 10.38
N GLY A 93 -0.65 9.18 9.40
CA GLY A 93 -2.05 9.62 9.53
C GLY A 93 -3.03 8.46 9.73
N ALA A 94 -2.72 7.28 9.22
CA ALA A 94 -3.44 6.04 9.46
C ALA A 94 -3.14 5.42 10.85
N GLY A 95 -2.15 5.95 11.59
CA GLY A 95 -1.76 5.42 12.89
C GLY A 95 -0.91 4.16 12.86
N LEU A 96 -0.47 3.71 11.68
CA LEU A 96 0.35 2.51 11.50
C LEU A 96 1.78 2.68 12.02
N ILE A 97 2.30 3.89 11.98
CA ILE A 97 3.62 4.24 12.52
C ILE A 97 3.58 5.62 13.18
N ASN A 98 4.56 5.87 14.04
CA ASN A 98 4.78 7.19 14.64
C ASN A 98 5.57 8.12 13.69
N ASP A 99 5.52 9.42 13.99
CA ASP A 99 6.21 10.51 13.27
C ASP A 99 7.76 10.43 13.32
N GLY A 100 8.33 9.28 13.63
CA GLY A 100 9.77 9.11 13.80
C GLY A 100 10.31 7.76 13.34
N ASP A 101 9.81 7.21 12.26
CA ASP A 101 10.25 5.93 11.65
C ASP A 101 9.95 4.65 12.48
N TYR A 102 9.24 4.78 13.60
CA TYR A 102 8.90 3.64 14.46
C TYR A 102 7.39 3.37 14.47
N SER A 103 7.02 2.11 14.38
CA SER A 103 5.65 1.69 14.54
C SER A 103 5.15 1.92 15.98
N THR A 104 3.83 2.19 16.10
CA THR A 104 3.12 2.20 17.39
C THR A 104 2.89 0.79 17.90
N VAL A 105 2.89 -0.20 17.00
CA VAL A 105 2.70 -1.62 17.29
C VAL A 105 4.01 -2.37 17.11
N GLU A 106 4.30 -3.27 18.03
CA GLU A 106 5.47 -4.13 17.96
C GLU A 106 5.46 -4.96 16.67
N ASN A 107 6.63 -5.12 16.05
CA ASN A 107 6.82 -5.87 14.80
C ASN A 107 6.09 -5.32 13.56
N VAL A 108 5.65 -4.05 13.55
CA VAL A 108 5.09 -3.42 12.35
C VAL A 108 6.07 -2.39 11.81
N TRP A 109 6.28 -2.39 10.51
CA TRP A 109 7.07 -1.40 9.80
C TRP A 109 6.36 -0.96 8.52
N ALA A 110 6.41 0.34 8.20
CA ALA A 110 5.81 0.88 6.98
C ALA A 110 6.82 1.70 6.18
N HIS A 111 6.80 1.50 4.85
CA HIS A 111 7.58 2.30 3.93
C HIS A 111 6.87 3.63 3.62
N ILE A 112 7.51 4.75 3.92
CA ILE A 112 7.02 6.10 3.63
C ILE A 112 7.66 6.58 2.33
N SER A 113 6.86 7.05 1.38
CA SER A 113 7.34 7.62 0.11
C SER A 113 6.53 8.85 -0.30
N LEU A 114 6.41 9.82 0.59
CA LEU A 114 5.70 11.08 0.31
C LEU A 114 6.35 11.90 -0.82
N GLU A 115 7.69 11.85 -0.94
CA GLU A 115 8.44 12.50 -2.02
C GLU A 115 8.02 12.02 -3.44
N GLY A 116 7.42 10.84 -3.52
CA GLY A 116 6.91 10.29 -4.78
C GLY A 116 5.84 11.17 -5.43
N TYR A 117 4.93 11.73 -4.64
CA TYR A 117 3.82 12.57 -5.11
C TYR A 117 4.31 13.94 -5.59
N GLU A 118 5.20 14.58 -4.84
CA GLU A 118 5.85 15.83 -5.24
C GLU A 118 6.59 15.65 -6.56
N ARG A 119 7.42 14.64 -6.64
CA ARG A 119 8.19 14.31 -7.85
C ARG A 119 7.30 14.03 -9.04
N GLN A 120 6.19 13.32 -8.85
CA GLN A 120 5.21 13.02 -9.89
C GLN A 120 4.61 14.31 -10.48
N LEU A 121 4.17 15.25 -9.63
CA LEU A 121 3.62 16.53 -10.08
C LEU A 121 4.65 17.34 -10.87
N LYS A 122 5.88 17.43 -10.38
CA LYS A 122 6.99 18.12 -11.04
C LYS A 122 7.32 17.51 -12.41
N TYR A 123 7.28 16.18 -12.54
CA TYR A 123 7.46 15.54 -13.85
C TYR A 123 6.31 15.82 -14.81
N TYR A 124 5.07 15.72 -14.37
CA TYR A 124 3.92 16.06 -15.22
C TYR A 124 3.98 17.51 -15.68
N LYS A 125 4.34 18.43 -14.81
CA LYS A 125 4.54 19.84 -15.16
C LYS A 125 5.58 20.03 -16.28
N LYS A 126 6.71 19.31 -16.20
CA LYS A 126 7.76 19.35 -17.24
C LYS A 126 7.29 18.81 -18.59
N ILE A 127 6.42 17.80 -18.59
CA ILE A 127 5.94 17.17 -19.84
C ILE A 127 4.83 18.00 -20.48
N TYR A 128 3.91 18.55 -19.71
CA TYR A 128 2.67 19.14 -20.21
C TYR A 128 2.55 20.65 -20.00
N ASP A 129 3.45 21.26 -19.26
CA ASP A 129 3.48 22.70 -18.94
C ASP A 129 2.11 23.29 -18.55
N PHE A 130 1.34 22.57 -17.74
CA PHE A 130 0.03 23.01 -17.28
C PHE A 130 0.13 24.00 -16.10
N LYS A 131 -0.88 24.86 -15.96
CA LYS A 131 -1.01 25.81 -14.86
C LYS A 131 -2.19 25.52 -13.95
N ASN A 132 -3.08 24.63 -14.37
CA ASN A 132 -4.25 24.23 -13.60
C ASN A 132 -4.39 22.71 -13.66
N ILE A 133 -4.72 22.10 -12.53
CA ILE A 133 -4.98 20.66 -12.42
C ILE A 133 -6.26 20.42 -11.63
N GLY A 134 -7.08 19.47 -12.09
CA GLY A 134 -8.22 18.96 -11.33
C GLY A 134 -7.83 17.69 -10.58
N MET A 135 -8.19 17.58 -9.31
CA MET A 135 -7.93 16.41 -8.49
C MET A 135 -9.20 15.95 -7.80
N ILE A 136 -9.46 14.64 -7.84
CA ILE A 136 -10.57 13.99 -7.16
C ILE A 136 -9.96 13.01 -6.17
N TYR A 137 -10.41 13.01 -4.92
CA TYR A 137 -9.81 12.17 -3.89
C TYR A 137 -10.82 11.71 -2.83
N TYR A 138 -10.48 10.66 -2.11
CA TYR A 138 -11.17 10.13 -0.93
C TYR A 138 -10.48 10.59 0.35
N ASP A 139 -11.11 10.34 1.49
CA ASP A 139 -10.58 10.68 2.81
C ASP A 139 -9.18 10.10 3.06
N GLU A 140 -8.97 8.86 2.69
CA GLU A 140 -7.70 8.16 2.87
C GLU A 140 -6.55 8.76 2.06
N SER A 141 -6.86 9.64 1.12
CA SER A 141 -5.87 10.31 0.26
C SER A 141 -5.51 11.72 0.72
N VAL A 142 -6.01 12.18 1.88
CA VAL A 142 -5.80 13.57 2.35
C VAL A 142 -4.32 13.90 2.51
N ALA A 143 -3.51 12.98 3.02
CA ALA A 143 -2.08 13.22 3.20
C ALA A 143 -1.37 13.39 1.84
N ALA A 144 -1.66 12.54 0.85
CA ALA A 144 -1.15 12.72 -0.51
C ALA A 144 -1.58 14.07 -1.08
N MET A 145 -2.83 14.50 -0.83
CA MET A 145 -3.32 15.79 -1.27
C MET A 145 -2.57 16.96 -0.62
N ASN A 146 -2.15 16.85 0.63
CA ASN A 146 -1.34 17.87 1.28
C ASN A 146 0.02 18.03 0.59
N VAL A 147 0.66 16.92 0.22
CA VAL A 147 1.92 16.93 -0.55
C VAL A 147 1.70 17.57 -1.94
N TYR A 148 0.63 17.19 -2.64
CA TYR A 148 0.31 17.80 -3.93
C TYR A 148 0.02 19.30 -3.83
N ARG A 149 -0.66 19.77 -2.78
CA ARG A 149 -0.91 21.21 -2.56
C ARG A 149 0.40 21.98 -2.38
N SER A 150 1.31 21.48 -1.52
CA SER A 150 2.61 22.10 -1.31
C SER A 150 3.43 22.15 -2.59
N ALA A 151 3.54 21.02 -3.30
CA ALA A 151 4.27 20.95 -4.55
C ALA A 151 3.66 21.85 -5.66
N ALA A 152 2.33 21.96 -5.70
CA ALA A 152 1.64 22.82 -6.66
C ALA A 152 1.89 24.31 -6.37
N GLU A 153 1.92 24.70 -5.11
CA GLU A 153 2.26 26.07 -4.69
C GLU A 153 3.68 26.44 -5.14
N GLU A 154 4.66 25.57 -4.89
CA GLU A 154 6.05 25.75 -5.33
C GLU A 154 6.19 25.90 -6.84
N GLU A 155 5.42 25.15 -7.63
CA GLU A 155 5.47 25.11 -9.08
C GLU A 155 4.52 26.14 -9.75
N GLY A 156 3.80 26.94 -8.96
CA GLY A 156 2.83 27.92 -9.46
C GLY A 156 1.64 27.29 -10.19
N ILE A 157 1.21 26.10 -9.74
CA ILE A 157 0.08 25.35 -10.28
C ILE A 157 -1.16 25.59 -9.39
N LYS A 158 -2.29 25.91 -10.01
CA LYS A 158 -3.58 26.01 -9.33
C LYS A 158 -4.25 24.63 -9.28
N ILE A 159 -4.58 24.14 -8.09
CA ILE A 159 -5.38 22.94 -7.90
C ILE A 159 -6.86 23.29 -7.77
N SER A 160 -7.70 22.59 -8.54
CA SER A 160 -9.15 22.53 -8.34
C SER A 160 -9.48 21.15 -7.83
N GLU A 161 -9.90 21.04 -6.59
CA GLU A 161 -10.05 19.76 -5.91
C GLU A 161 -11.49 19.44 -5.55
N ARG A 162 -11.84 18.16 -5.56
CA ARG A 162 -13.12 17.65 -5.11
C ARG A 162 -12.91 16.36 -4.32
N LYS A 163 -13.26 16.41 -3.04
CA LYS A 163 -13.40 15.22 -2.20
C LYS A 163 -14.70 14.50 -2.56
N ILE A 164 -14.64 13.20 -2.68
CA ILE A 164 -15.80 12.33 -2.90
C ILE A 164 -15.88 11.28 -1.79
N GLU A 165 -17.10 10.87 -1.47
CA GLU A 165 -17.32 9.75 -0.56
C GLU A 165 -17.12 8.42 -1.31
N ARG A 166 -16.61 7.42 -0.61
CA ARG A 166 -16.48 6.07 -1.16
C ARG A 166 -17.90 5.53 -1.40
N ILE A 167 -18.18 5.11 -2.62
CA ILE A 167 -19.43 4.42 -2.92
C ILE A 167 -19.31 3.02 -2.33
N ASP A 168 -20.05 2.77 -1.27
CA ASP A 168 -20.19 1.43 -0.72
C ASP A 168 -20.96 0.57 -1.74
N THR A 169 -20.27 -0.36 -2.37
CA THR A 169 -20.84 -1.30 -3.35
C THR A 169 -21.17 -2.63 -2.70
N SER A 170 -21.60 -2.60 -1.43
CA SER A 170 -22.13 -3.79 -0.75
C SER A 170 -23.41 -4.34 -1.37
#